data_ca5cc96ddef917a437e3de5571f10c5a
#
_entry.id   ca5cc96ddef917a437e3de5571f10c5a
#
_cell.length_a   1.000
_cell.length_b   1.000
_cell.length_c   1.000
_cell.angle_alpha   90.00
_cell.angle_beta   90.00
_cell.angle_gamma   90.00
#
_symmetry.space_group_name_H-M   'P 1'
#
loop_
_entity.id
_entity.type
_entity.pdbx_description
1 polymer ?
#
loop_
_entity_poly.entity_id
_entity_poly.type
_entity_poly.pdbx_seq_one_letter_code
_entity_poly.pdbx_strand_id
1 'polypeptide(L)'
;RAALMLAVTPVLAEAAGAPHWEYSGEHGPAHWGQLRRDYATCDQGRRQSPIDIVETHKQKLPEIQFQYRNAPLRLVNDGHTVRVRMANGSRIVLGKDSYALQQFHFHVPGGDRIQGREYDMAAHFVHKSSAGRLAVVVVVFRQGGENAALAALWPKIPARADGERLFPEFT
;
A
#
# COMPACT_ATOMS: atom_id res chain seq x y z
N ARG A 1 10.91 3.56 68.36
CA ARG A 1 10.56 2.60 67.26
C ARG A 1 10.44 3.37 65.98
N ALA A 2 11.49 3.28 65.13
CA ALA A 2 11.50 3.90 63.80
C ALA A 2 10.86 2.91 62.81
N ALA A 3 9.81 3.35 62.10
CA ALA A 3 9.21 2.61 61.01
C ALA A 3 9.90 2.97 59.69
N LEU A 4 10.53 1.99 59.06
CA LEU A 4 11.14 2.12 57.74
C LEU A 4 10.05 1.92 56.69
N MET A 5 9.64 3.01 55.99
CA MET A 5 8.79 2.92 54.85
C MET A 5 9.62 2.59 53.59
N LEU A 6 9.49 1.40 53.07
CA LEU A 6 9.96 1.06 51.74
C LEU A 6 9.02 1.72 50.68
N ALA A 7 9.53 2.70 49.97
CA ALA A 7 8.88 3.23 48.81
C ALA A 7 9.07 2.24 47.62
N VAL A 8 8.00 1.54 47.25
CA VAL A 8 7.95 0.75 46.01
C VAL A 8 7.70 1.73 44.87
N THR A 9 8.73 2.07 44.12
CA THR A 9 8.58 2.78 42.85
C THR A 9 7.99 1.82 41.82
N PRO A 10 6.82 2.13 41.20
CA PRO A 10 6.35 1.33 40.07
C PRO A 10 7.36 1.50 38.93
N VAL A 11 7.98 0.40 38.51
CA VAL A 11 8.65 0.31 37.23
C VAL A 11 7.56 0.42 36.19
N LEU A 12 7.46 1.58 35.55
CA LEU A 12 6.68 1.72 34.32
C LEU A 12 7.34 0.80 33.29
N ALA A 13 6.75 -0.36 33.06
CA ALA A 13 7.08 -1.16 31.90
C ALA A 13 6.77 -0.27 30.68
N GLU A 14 7.80 0.17 29.99
CA GLU A 14 7.66 0.73 28.64
C GLU A 14 6.85 -0.30 27.87
N ALA A 15 5.67 0.10 27.40
CA ALA A 15 4.88 -0.72 26.49
C ALA A 15 5.77 -0.95 25.26
N ALA A 16 6.30 -2.17 25.14
CA ALA A 16 6.99 -2.59 23.93
C ALA A 16 6.08 -2.24 22.76
N GLY A 17 6.54 -1.37 21.87
CA GLY A 17 5.77 -0.94 20.71
C GLY A 17 5.23 -2.18 20.00
N ALA A 18 4.01 -2.12 19.47
CA ALA A 18 3.43 -3.24 18.75
C ALA A 18 4.44 -3.73 17.69
N PRO A 19 4.61 -5.06 17.53
CA PRO A 19 5.59 -5.61 16.60
C PRO A 19 5.37 -5.04 15.21
N HIS A 20 6.45 -4.52 14.64
CA HIS A 20 6.47 -3.96 13.30
C HIS A 20 6.33 -5.09 12.29
N TRP A 21 5.44 -4.94 11.30
CA TRP A 21 5.29 -5.95 10.25
C TRP A 21 6.37 -5.80 9.18
N GLU A 22 6.75 -6.91 8.57
CA GLU A 22 7.78 -6.99 7.53
C GLU A 22 7.29 -7.87 6.37
N TYR A 23 8.06 -7.93 5.27
CA TYR A 23 7.77 -8.83 4.15
C TYR A 23 8.45 -10.19 4.27
N SER A 24 9.23 -10.43 5.31
CA SER A 24 9.95 -11.70 5.53
C SER A 24 10.16 -11.96 7.03
N GLY A 25 10.61 -13.17 7.37
CA GLY A 25 10.92 -13.56 8.75
C GLY A 25 9.69 -13.71 9.65
N GLU A 26 9.89 -13.57 10.94
CA GLU A 26 8.86 -13.78 11.99
C GLU A 26 7.71 -12.76 11.93
N HIS A 27 7.95 -11.58 11.35
CA HIS A 27 6.95 -10.55 11.14
C HIS A 27 6.43 -10.49 9.70
N GLY A 28 6.72 -11.53 8.91
CA GLY A 28 6.32 -11.64 7.51
C GLY A 28 4.85 -11.99 7.30
N PRO A 29 4.41 -12.05 6.03
CA PRO A 29 3.00 -12.22 5.63
C PRO A 29 2.29 -13.42 6.25
N ALA A 30 3.00 -14.52 6.49
CA ALA A 30 2.45 -15.72 7.13
C ALA A 30 2.02 -15.50 8.60
N HIS A 31 2.48 -14.44 9.22
CA HIS A 31 2.28 -14.15 10.64
C HIS A 31 1.51 -12.86 10.89
N TRP A 32 1.20 -12.05 9.86
CA TRP A 32 0.56 -10.74 10.04
C TRP A 32 -0.71 -10.78 10.87
N GLY A 33 -1.58 -11.75 10.67
CA GLY A 33 -2.82 -11.89 11.43
C GLY A 33 -2.64 -12.13 12.93
N GLN A 34 -1.43 -12.54 13.34
CA GLN A 34 -1.05 -12.85 14.72
C GLN A 34 -0.30 -11.71 15.41
N LEU A 35 0.26 -10.77 14.64
CA LEU A 35 1.05 -9.65 15.17
C LEU A 35 0.20 -8.71 16.03
N ARG A 36 -1.06 -8.51 15.65
CA ARG A 36 -2.00 -7.61 16.33
C ARG A 36 -3.43 -8.10 16.14
N ARG A 37 -4.31 -7.80 17.10
CA ARG A 37 -5.74 -8.17 17.01
C ARG A 37 -6.46 -7.53 15.83
N ASP A 38 -6.12 -6.30 15.49
CA ASP A 38 -6.67 -5.56 14.35
C ASP A 38 -6.15 -6.06 12.99
N TYR A 39 -5.12 -6.92 12.98
CA TYR A 39 -4.60 -7.60 11.79
C TYR A 39 -5.20 -9.00 11.57
N ALA A 40 -6.10 -9.47 12.42
CA ALA A 40 -6.71 -10.80 12.30
C ALA A 40 -7.33 -11.07 10.90
N THR A 41 -7.80 -10.03 10.22
CA THR A 41 -8.33 -10.13 8.85
C THR A 41 -7.27 -10.55 7.83
N CYS A 42 -5.97 -10.31 8.08
CA CYS A 42 -4.88 -10.78 7.20
C CYS A 42 -4.77 -12.31 7.18
N ASP A 43 -5.21 -12.97 8.24
CA ASP A 43 -5.20 -14.42 8.39
C ASP A 43 -6.57 -15.04 8.07
N GLN A 44 -7.65 -14.46 8.62
CA GLN A 44 -9.00 -15.03 8.59
C GLN A 44 -9.88 -14.50 7.46
N GLY A 45 -9.46 -13.42 6.79
CA GLY A 45 -10.21 -12.78 5.73
C GLY A 45 -10.32 -13.65 4.47
N ARG A 46 -11.53 -13.68 3.88
CA ARG A 46 -11.82 -14.46 2.67
C ARG A 46 -11.69 -13.66 1.37
N ARG A 47 -11.30 -12.39 1.46
CA ARG A 47 -11.08 -11.49 0.30
C ARG A 47 -9.68 -10.93 0.40
N GLN A 48 -8.72 -11.76 0.06
CA GLN A 48 -7.30 -11.43 0.11
C GLN A 48 -6.82 -10.81 -1.21
N SER A 49 -5.80 -9.97 -1.12
CA SER A 49 -5.04 -9.42 -2.25
C SER A 49 -3.62 -9.08 -1.71
N PRO A 50 -2.56 -9.29 -2.48
CA PRO A 50 -2.52 -9.82 -3.85
C PRO A 50 -2.89 -11.30 -3.97
N ILE A 51 -3.26 -11.75 -5.20
CA ILE A 51 -3.67 -13.13 -5.49
C ILE A 51 -3.01 -13.64 -6.77
N ASP A 52 -3.08 -14.96 -6.98
CA ASP A 52 -2.81 -15.57 -8.28
C ASP A 52 -4.13 -15.68 -9.08
N ILE A 53 -4.18 -15.02 -10.24
CA ILE A 53 -5.33 -15.07 -11.14
C ILE A 53 -5.15 -16.29 -12.05
N VAL A 54 -5.64 -17.46 -11.61
CA VAL A 54 -5.50 -18.74 -12.33
C VAL A 54 -6.67 -19.01 -13.28
N GLU A 55 -7.89 -18.62 -12.88
CA GLU A 55 -9.10 -18.82 -13.68
C GLU A 55 -9.75 -17.50 -14.02
N THR A 56 -10.20 -17.39 -15.26
CA THR A 56 -10.91 -16.20 -15.74
C THR A 56 -12.14 -16.59 -16.54
N HIS A 57 -13.22 -15.83 -16.37
CA HIS A 57 -14.43 -15.97 -17.15
C HIS A 57 -14.57 -14.79 -18.10
N LYS A 58 -14.55 -15.09 -19.40
CA LYS A 58 -14.75 -14.05 -20.43
C LYS A 58 -16.20 -13.58 -20.43
N GLN A 59 -16.42 -12.31 -20.12
CA GLN A 59 -17.74 -11.69 -20.17
C GLN A 59 -17.64 -10.22 -20.59
N LYS A 60 -18.76 -9.65 -21.06
CA LYS A 60 -18.84 -8.24 -21.43
C LYS A 60 -18.96 -7.41 -20.16
N LEU A 61 -17.87 -6.76 -19.76
CA LEU A 61 -17.85 -5.84 -18.63
C LEU A 61 -17.96 -4.39 -19.10
N PRO A 62 -18.49 -3.47 -18.25
CA PRO A 62 -18.36 -2.04 -18.50
C PRO A 62 -16.89 -1.63 -18.59
N GLU A 63 -16.59 -0.73 -19.52
CA GLU A 63 -15.25 -0.16 -19.63
C GLU A 63 -14.91 0.69 -18.42
N ILE A 64 -13.65 0.62 -17.97
CA ILE A 64 -13.12 1.48 -16.91
C ILE A 64 -12.83 2.85 -17.52
N GLN A 65 -13.57 3.88 -17.08
CA GLN A 65 -13.33 5.25 -17.50
C GLN A 65 -12.30 5.90 -16.55
N PHE A 66 -11.12 6.22 -17.07
CA PHE A 66 -10.09 6.94 -16.33
C PHE A 66 -10.29 8.45 -16.49
N GLN A 67 -10.50 9.14 -15.38
CA GLN A 67 -10.64 10.60 -15.30
C GLN A 67 -9.56 11.15 -14.38
N TYR A 68 -8.30 10.99 -14.80
CA TYR A 68 -7.15 11.47 -14.05
C TYR A 68 -6.82 12.91 -14.43
N ARG A 69 -6.35 13.67 -13.46
CA ARG A 69 -5.94 15.06 -13.60
C ARG A 69 -4.52 15.23 -13.10
N ASN A 70 -3.82 16.16 -13.70
CA ASN A 70 -2.52 16.57 -13.22
C ASN A 70 -2.65 17.11 -11.79
N ALA A 71 -1.69 16.78 -10.94
CA ALA A 71 -1.64 17.21 -9.55
C ALA A 71 -0.18 17.25 -9.09
N PRO A 72 0.17 18.12 -8.14
CA PRO A 72 1.48 18.12 -7.53
C PRO A 72 1.89 16.74 -7.02
N LEU A 73 3.13 16.36 -7.29
CA LEU A 73 3.66 15.07 -6.87
C LEU A 73 4.04 15.13 -5.39
N ARG A 74 3.39 14.29 -4.58
CA ARG A 74 3.70 14.13 -3.15
C ARG A 74 4.16 12.70 -2.88
N LEU A 75 5.47 12.53 -2.72
CA LEU A 75 6.12 11.25 -2.47
C LEU A 75 6.34 11.03 -0.99
N VAL A 76 6.02 9.83 -0.52
CA VAL A 76 6.29 9.36 0.84
C VAL A 76 7.02 8.04 0.75
N ASN A 77 8.18 7.94 1.41
CA ASN A 77 8.83 6.66 1.70
C ASN A 77 8.46 6.29 3.14
N ASP A 78 7.66 5.25 3.33
CA ASP A 78 7.20 4.82 4.66
C ASP A 78 8.02 3.64 5.23
N GLY A 79 9.18 3.35 4.62
CA GLY A 79 10.06 2.25 5.01
C GLY A 79 9.68 0.90 4.40
N HIS A 80 8.43 0.73 3.96
CA HIS A 80 7.95 -0.50 3.30
C HIS A 80 7.72 -0.32 1.81
N THR A 81 7.30 0.87 1.41
CA THR A 81 7.04 1.22 0.00
C THR A 81 7.20 2.71 -0.24
N VAL A 82 7.32 3.03 -1.53
CA VAL A 82 7.19 4.41 -2.00
C VAL A 82 5.75 4.65 -2.42
N ARG A 83 5.11 5.60 -1.77
CA ARG A 83 3.72 5.98 -1.99
C ARG A 83 3.62 7.38 -2.57
N VAL A 84 2.80 7.52 -3.61
CA VAL A 84 2.41 8.83 -4.15
C VAL A 84 1.02 9.15 -3.64
N ARG A 85 0.91 10.18 -2.80
CA ARG A 85 -0.38 10.68 -2.34
C ARG A 85 -0.98 11.59 -3.40
N MET A 86 -2.26 11.39 -3.69
CA MET A 86 -2.95 12.15 -4.72
C MET A 86 -3.83 13.25 -4.09
N ALA A 87 -3.78 14.43 -4.69
CA ALA A 87 -4.79 15.45 -4.42
C ALA A 87 -6.15 15.04 -4.99
N ASN A 88 -7.22 15.65 -4.49
CA ASN A 88 -8.57 15.39 -4.97
C ASN A 88 -8.71 15.75 -6.48
N GLY A 89 -9.53 14.98 -7.19
CA GLY A 89 -9.90 15.28 -8.59
C GLY A 89 -9.72 14.12 -9.56
N SER A 90 -8.72 13.24 -9.35
CA SER A 90 -8.53 12.03 -10.12
C SER A 90 -9.46 10.90 -9.65
N ARG A 91 -10.07 10.17 -10.59
CA ARG A 91 -11.00 9.07 -10.28
C ARG A 91 -11.09 8.08 -11.44
N ILE A 92 -11.66 6.91 -11.14
CA ILE A 92 -12.19 5.99 -12.14
C ILE A 92 -13.70 5.89 -12.00
N VAL A 93 -14.38 5.55 -13.13
CA VAL A 93 -15.81 5.24 -13.14
C VAL A 93 -15.98 3.82 -13.67
N LEU A 94 -16.70 3.00 -12.89
CA LEU A 94 -17.04 1.61 -13.18
C LEU A 94 -18.57 1.50 -13.29
N GLY A 95 -19.10 1.47 -14.51
CA GLY A 95 -20.54 1.56 -14.74
C GLY A 95 -21.10 2.87 -14.18
N LYS A 96 -21.91 2.80 -13.12
CA LYS A 96 -22.49 3.98 -12.43
C LYS A 96 -21.71 4.42 -11.17
N ASP A 97 -20.74 3.65 -10.76
CA ASP A 97 -19.99 3.90 -9.53
C ASP A 97 -18.71 4.69 -9.79
N SER A 98 -18.47 5.74 -9.02
CA SER A 98 -17.24 6.56 -9.08
C SER A 98 -16.36 6.28 -7.87
N TYR A 99 -15.04 6.18 -8.10
CA TYR A 99 -14.02 5.91 -7.10
C TYR A 99 -12.88 6.92 -7.24
N ALA A 100 -12.70 7.76 -6.23
CA ALA A 100 -11.64 8.77 -6.19
C ALA A 100 -10.28 8.11 -5.94
N LEU A 101 -9.26 8.46 -6.73
CA LEU A 101 -7.88 8.02 -6.52
C LEU A 101 -7.35 8.63 -5.22
N GLN A 102 -6.92 7.79 -4.30
CA GLN A 102 -6.37 8.18 -3.01
C GLN A 102 -4.85 8.29 -3.05
N GLN A 103 -4.22 7.27 -3.59
CA GLN A 103 -2.77 7.13 -3.69
C GLN A 103 -2.42 6.00 -4.66
N PHE A 104 -1.17 5.96 -5.09
CA PHE A 104 -0.59 4.75 -5.67
C PHE A 104 0.75 4.45 -5.00
N HIS A 105 1.15 3.19 -5.03
CA HIS A 105 2.39 2.71 -4.42
C HIS A 105 2.95 1.52 -5.20
N PHE A 106 4.19 1.15 -4.90
CA PHE A 106 4.91 0.12 -5.61
C PHE A 106 5.19 -1.10 -4.72
N HIS A 107 5.21 -2.28 -5.33
CA HIS A 107 5.64 -3.53 -4.74
C HIS A 107 6.75 -4.16 -5.58
N VAL A 108 7.77 -4.68 -4.91
CA VAL A 108 8.88 -5.45 -5.49
C VAL A 108 9.14 -6.66 -4.60
N PRO A 109 8.88 -7.88 -5.10
CA PRO A 109 8.21 -8.23 -6.35
C PRO A 109 6.75 -7.77 -6.40
N GLY A 110 6.10 -7.91 -7.56
CA GLY A 110 4.77 -7.35 -7.82
C GLY A 110 3.63 -7.88 -6.94
N GLY A 111 3.78 -9.07 -6.39
CA GLY A 111 2.82 -9.72 -5.49
C GLY A 111 1.67 -10.44 -6.21
N ASP A 112 0.94 -9.74 -7.07
CA ASP A 112 -0.10 -10.36 -7.90
C ASP A 112 0.52 -11.26 -8.98
N ARG A 113 -0.10 -12.43 -9.21
CA ARG A 113 0.32 -13.39 -10.24
C ARG A 113 -0.78 -13.58 -11.28
N ILE A 114 -0.38 -13.92 -12.48
CA ILE A 114 -1.30 -14.31 -13.56
C ILE A 114 -0.86 -15.68 -14.05
N GLN A 115 -1.70 -16.71 -13.80
CA GLN A 115 -1.42 -18.11 -14.12
C GLN A 115 -0.05 -18.57 -13.56
N GLY A 116 0.19 -18.31 -12.26
CA GLY A 116 1.42 -18.63 -11.56
C GLY A 116 2.61 -17.72 -11.88
N ARG A 117 2.50 -16.85 -12.87
CA ARG A 117 3.58 -15.97 -13.31
C ARG A 117 3.68 -14.75 -12.39
N GLU A 118 4.82 -14.57 -11.76
CA GLU A 118 5.18 -13.39 -10.99
C GLU A 118 5.75 -12.28 -11.89
N TYR A 119 5.65 -11.04 -11.44
CA TYR A 119 6.17 -9.86 -12.12
C TYR A 119 7.18 -9.15 -11.23
N ASP A 120 8.19 -8.52 -11.84
CA ASP A 120 9.32 -7.92 -11.13
C ASP A 120 8.88 -6.76 -10.23
N MET A 121 7.83 -6.03 -10.63
CA MET A 121 7.25 -4.92 -9.88
C MET A 121 5.77 -4.75 -10.22
N ALA A 122 5.01 -4.18 -9.31
CA ALA A 122 3.66 -3.69 -9.57
C ALA A 122 3.45 -2.28 -9.01
N ALA A 123 2.59 -1.49 -9.65
CA ALA A 123 2.04 -0.25 -9.11
C ALA A 123 0.54 -0.45 -8.83
N HIS A 124 0.14 -0.22 -7.59
CA HIS A 124 -1.24 -0.32 -7.13
C HIS A 124 -1.87 1.05 -6.99
N PHE A 125 -2.83 1.37 -7.85
CA PHE A 125 -3.60 2.61 -7.82
C PHE A 125 -4.87 2.40 -7.00
N VAL A 126 -4.88 2.89 -5.77
CA VAL A 126 -5.94 2.67 -4.80
C VAL A 126 -6.99 3.77 -4.90
N HIS A 127 -8.22 3.36 -5.20
CA HIS A 127 -9.37 4.25 -5.33
C HIS A 127 -10.43 3.92 -4.27
N LYS A 128 -11.21 4.92 -3.87
CA LYS A 128 -12.25 4.78 -2.86
C LYS A 128 -13.53 5.50 -3.29
N SER A 129 -14.66 4.81 -3.17
CA SER A 129 -15.98 5.42 -3.39
C SER A 129 -16.43 6.24 -2.18
N SER A 130 -17.46 7.07 -2.35
CA SER A 130 -18.09 7.81 -1.23
C SER A 130 -18.69 6.88 -0.16
N ALA A 131 -19.07 5.66 -0.54
CA ALA A 131 -19.54 4.62 0.38
C ALA A 131 -18.41 3.82 1.06
N GLY A 132 -17.14 4.22 0.88
CA GLY A 132 -15.98 3.55 1.48
C GLY A 132 -15.52 2.28 0.77
N ARG A 133 -16.16 1.85 -0.34
CA ARG A 133 -15.73 0.69 -1.13
C ARG A 133 -14.40 1.01 -1.83
N LEU A 134 -13.52 0.02 -1.89
CA LEU A 134 -12.23 0.14 -2.58
C LEU A 134 -12.29 -0.47 -3.98
N ALA A 135 -11.54 0.13 -4.90
CA ALA A 135 -11.19 -0.43 -6.20
C ALA A 135 -9.69 -0.18 -6.43
N VAL A 136 -8.95 -1.20 -6.82
CA VAL A 136 -7.52 -1.10 -7.07
C VAL A 136 -7.24 -1.46 -8.53
N VAL A 137 -6.56 -0.56 -9.24
CA VAL A 137 -6.01 -0.85 -10.57
C VAL A 137 -4.54 -1.21 -10.38
N VAL A 138 -4.16 -2.37 -10.89
CA VAL A 138 -2.78 -2.87 -10.79
C VAL A 138 -2.12 -2.80 -12.16
N VAL A 139 -0.95 -2.18 -12.21
CA VAL A 139 -0.07 -2.19 -13.39
C VAL A 139 1.15 -3.03 -13.03
N VAL A 140 1.33 -4.14 -13.73
CA VAL A 140 2.47 -5.04 -13.54
C VAL A 140 3.60 -4.69 -14.50
N PHE A 141 4.83 -4.80 -14.03
CA PHE A 141 6.04 -4.48 -14.78
C PHE A 141 6.94 -5.70 -14.90
N ARG A 142 7.63 -5.79 -16.02
CA ARG A 142 8.76 -6.69 -16.25
C ARG A 142 9.97 -5.88 -16.60
N GLN A 143 11.14 -6.40 -16.27
CA GLN A 143 12.40 -5.80 -16.69
C GLN A 143 12.45 -5.67 -18.22
N GLY A 144 12.93 -4.53 -18.70
CA GLY A 144 12.96 -4.19 -20.12
C GLY A 144 13.55 -2.82 -20.36
N GLY A 145 13.13 -2.17 -21.45
CA GLY A 145 13.53 -0.80 -21.77
C GLY A 145 13.09 0.23 -20.72
N GLU A 146 13.72 1.39 -20.73
CA GLU A 146 13.42 2.50 -19.84
C GLU A 146 11.94 2.93 -19.95
N ASN A 147 11.28 3.07 -18.81
CA ASN A 147 9.96 3.65 -18.72
C ASN A 147 10.08 5.12 -18.31
N ALA A 148 9.69 6.03 -19.19
CA ALA A 148 9.88 7.47 -18.99
C ALA A 148 9.18 8.02 -17.72
N ALA A 149 8.00 7.48 -17.36
CA ALA A 149 7.30 7.90 -16.15
C ALA A 149 8.06 7.47 -14.88
N LEU A 150 8.59 6.25 -14.86
CA LEU A 150 9.42 5.77 -13.75
C LEU A 150 10.76 6.51 -13.69
N ALA A 151 11.41 6.75 -14.82
CA ALA A 151 12.66 7.50 -14.88
C ALA A 151 12.51 8.93 -14.34
N ALA A 152 11.36 9.57 -14.59
CA ALA A 152 11.06 10.89 -14.04
C ALA A 152 10.76 10.87 -12.53
N LEU A 153 10.22 9.76 -12.00
CA LEU A 153 9.79 9.61 -10.61
C LEU A 153 10.93 9.16 -9.69
N TRP A 154 11.71 8.16 -10.08
CA TRP A 154 12.72 7.51 -9.25
C TRP A 154 13.72 8.46 -8.59
N PRO A 155 14.31 9.47 -9.29
CA PRO A 155 15.26 10.40 -8.68
C PRO A 155 14.65 11.29 -7.58
N LYS A 156 13.32 11.32 -7.48
CA LYS A 156 12.58 12.16 -6.52
C LYS A 156 12.24 11.43 -5.23
N ILE A 157 12.45 10.12 -5.18
CA ILE A 157 12.12 9.29 -4.02
C ILE A 157 12.97 9.74 -2.82
N PRO A 158 12.36 9.99 -1.63
CA PRO A 158 13.11 10.24 -0.41
C PRO A 158 13.97 9.03 -0.04
N ALA A 159 15.27 9.24 0.20
CA ALA A 159 16.20 8.16 0.53
C ALA A 159 15.99 7.58 1.94
N ARG A 160 15.37 8.36 2.85
CA ARG A 160 15.10 7.92 4.23
C ARG A 160 13.66 7.47 4.37
N ALA A 161 13.44 6.42 5.19
CA ALA A 161 12.12 6.08 5.69
C ALA A 161 11.49 7.28 6.44
N ASP A 162 10.16 7.38 6.40
CA ASP A 162 9.35 8.49 6.92
C ASP A 162 9.65 9.85 6.25
N GLY A 163 10.41 9.83 5.14
CA GLY A 163 10.63 11.01 4.32
C GLY A 163 9.43 11.34 3.44
N GLU A 164 9.03 12.62 3.43
CA GLU A 164 8.03 13.15 2.51
C GLU A 164 8.63 14.30 1.69
N ARG A 165 8.33 14.34 0.38
CA ARG A 165 8.74 15.40 -0.53
C ARG A 165 7.58 15.82 -1.42
N LEU A 166 7.39 17.14 -1.55
CA LEU A 166 6.41 17.74 -2.45
C LEU A 166 7.13 18.39 -3.62
N PHE A 167 6.65 18.10 -4.83
CA PHE A 167 7.13 18.70 -6.09
C PHE A 167 5.93 19.37 -6.77
N PRO A 168 5.68 20.67 -6.50
CA PRO A 168 4.52 21.39 -7.02
C PRO A 168 4.52 21.51 -8.55
N GLU A 169 5.69 21.58 -9.15
CA GLU A 169 5.91 21.74 -10.59
C GLU A 169 5.81 20.42 -11.38
N PHE A 170 5.77 19.29 -10.69
CA PHE A 170 5.68 17.98 -11.32
C PHE A 170 4.22 17.56 -11.43
N THR A 171 3.66 17.68 -12.64
CA THR A 171 2.25 17.37 -12.95
C THR A 171 2.12 16.43 -14.15
#